data_c902e17f098ef331f5a15860558a1c14
#
_entry.id   c902e17f098ef331f5a15860558a1c14
#
_cell.length_a   1.000
_cell.length_b   1.000
_cell.length_c   1.000
_cell.angle_alpha   90.00
_cell.angle_beta   90.00
_cell.angle_gamma   90.00
#
_symmetry.space_group_name_H-M   'P 1'
#
loop_
_entity.id
_entity.type
_entity.pdbx_description
1 polymer ?
#
loop_
_entity_poly.entity_id
_entity_poly.type
_entity_poly.pdbx_seq_one_letter_code
_entity_poly.pdbx_strand_id
1 'polypeptide(L)'
;LAFLLISFSCFAQSRYISETTKKIVYARDRGICQCCGSSVNLEYDHITPFSCGGTSEVSNIQLLCQKCNRSKSNSCTCKVHNKIVGTDCCDKITTKKSSGTSSQCTGTTKKGARCKNKTTSSNSRCYLH
;
A
#
# COMPACT_ATOMS: atom_id res chain seq x y z
N LEU A 1 2.18 40.07 -37.96
CA LEU A 1 1.81 39.40 -36.69
C LEU A 1 1.57 37.93 -37.00
N ALA A 2 2.55 37.06 -36.65
CA ALA A 2 2.40 35.62 -36.81
C ALA A 2 1.77 35.08 -35.49
N PHE A 3 0.55 34.56 -35.60
CA PHE A 3 -0.09 33.82 -34.54
C PHE A 3 0.52 32.42 -34.48
N LEU A 4 1.32 32.13 -33.46
CA LEU A 4 1.77 30.79 -33.14
C LEU A 4 0.58 30.03 -32.54
N LEU A 5 -0.05 29.17 -33.34
CA LEU A 5 -1.03 28.18 -32.87
C LEU A 5 -0.26 27.11 -32.10
N ILE A 6 -0.20 27.22 -30.78
CA ILE A 6 0.25 26.14 -29.89
C ILE A 6 -0.87 25.10 -29.87
N SER A 7 -0.74 24.06 -30.70
CA SER A 7 -1.61 22.89 -30.63
C SER A 7 -1.34 22.17 -29.30
N PHE A 8 -2.25 22.29 -28.37
CA PHE A 8 -2.31 21.48 -27.18
C PHE A 8 -2.68 20.06 -27.60
N SER A 9 -1.67 19.21 -27.79
CA SER A 9 -1.90 17.78 -27.95
C SER A 9 -2.45 17.24 -26.63
N CYS A 10 -3.76 17.05 -26.58
CA CYS A 10 -4.40 16.31 -25.50
C CYS A 10 -3.94 14.85 -25.63
N PHE A 11 -2.86 14.47 -24.95
CA PHE A 11 -2.45 13.09 -24.83
C PHE A 11 -3.54 12.36 -24.06
N ALA A 12 -4.32 11.53 -24.76
CA ALA A 12 -5.26 10.63 -24.12
C ALA A 12 -4.50 9.69 -23.20
N GLN A 13 -4.61 9.93 -21.91
CA GLN A 13 -3.96 9.13 -20.88
C GLN A 13 -4.57 7.73 -20.87
N SER A 14 -3.76 6.70 -21.10
CA SER A 14 -4.21 5.31 -21.13
C SER A 14 -4.04 4.65 -19.78
N ARG A 15 -5.06 3.88 -19.36
CA ARG A 15 -4.99 3.00 -18.17
C ARG A 15 -4.06 1.80 -18.38
N TYR A 16 -3.65 1.54 -19.62
CA TYR A 16 -2.81 0.40 -19.95
C TYR A 16 -1.41 0.56 -19.36
N ILE A 17 -0.96 -0.47 -18.63
CA ILE A 17 0.40 -0.57 -18.07
C ILE A 17 1.23 -1.39 -19.05
N SER A 18 2.25 -0.79 -19.66
CA SER A 18 3.10 -1.45 -20.65
C SER A 18 3.89 -2.61 -20.03
N GLU A 19 4.26 -3.60 -20.84
CA GLU A 19 5.10 -4.71 -20.38
C GLU A 19 6.47 -4.23 -19.89
N THR A 20 7.01 -3.17 -20.47
CA THR A 20 8.25 -2.53 -20.01
C THR A 20 8.06 -1.95 -18.61
N THR A 21 6.99 -1.20 -18.37
CA THR A 21 6.64 -0.66 -17.05
C THR A 21 6.50 -1.80 -16.03
N LYS A 22 5.79 -2.87 -16.39
CA LYS A 22 5.61 -4.03 -15.51
C LYS A 22 6.93 -4.67 -15.11
N LYS A 23 7.85 -4.89 -16.07
CA LYS A 23 9.19 -5.45 -15.79
C LYS A 23 10.00 -4.58 -14.82
N ILE A 24 10.01 -3.27 -15.04
CA ILE A 24 10.74 -2.32 -14.19
C ILE A 24 10.13 -2.30 -12.78
N VAL A 25 8.82 -2.23 -12.67
CA VAL A 25 8.11 -2.23 -11.38
C VAL A 25 8.34 -3.54 -10.65
N TYR A 26 8.27 -4.69 -11.33
CA TYR A 26 8.52 -5.99 -10.72
C TYR A 26 9.93 -6.09 -10.12
N ALA A 27 10.93 -5.63 -10.87
CA ALA A 27 12.32 -5.60 -10.40
C ALA A 27 12.51 -4.62 -9.22
N ARG A 28 11.96 -3.41 -9.31
CA ARG A 28 12.02 -2.40 -8.26
C ARG A 28 11.38 -2.90 -6.96
N ASP A 29 10.21 -3.50 -7.05
CA ASP A 29 9.41 -3.97 -5.93
C ASP A 29 9.82 -5.39 -5.48
N ARG A 30 10.85 -5.97 -6.12
CA ARG A 30 11.44 -7.29 -5.77
C ARG A 30 10.43 -8.43 -5.81
N GLY A 31 9.39 -8.34 -6.63
CA GLY A 31 8.34 -9.35 -6.73
C GLY A 31 7.57 -9.57 -5.43
N ILE A 32 7.41 -8.55 -4.61
CA ILE A 32 6.62 -8.61 -3.36
C ILE A 32 5.61 -7.47 -3.27
N CYS A 33 4.52 -7.73 -2.58
CA CYS A 33 3.51 -6.73 -2.24
C CYS A 33 4.11 -5.60 -1.42
N GLN A 34 4.00 -4.36 -1.90
CA GLN A 34 4.56 -3.19 -1.20
C GLN A 34 3.80 -2.84 0.08
N CYS A 35 2.63 -3.43 0.31
CA CYS A 35 1.84 -3.22 1.52
C CYS A 35 2.16 -4.25 2.62
N CYS A 36 2.17 -5.55 2.29
CA CYS A 36 2.28 -6.61 3.30
C CYS A 36 3.48 -7.56 3.11
N GLY A 37 4.28 -7.40 2.06
CA GLY A 37 5.45 -8.23 1.77
C GLY A 37 5.16 -9.61 1.18
N SER A 38 3.90 -9.96 0.90
CA SER A 38 3.53 -11.23 0.28
C SER A 38 4.05 -11.32 -1.17
N SER A 39 4.51 -12.49 -1.59
CA SER A 39 4.88 -12.79 -2.98
C SER A 39 3.78 -13.53 -3.76
N VAL A 40 2.60 -13.73 -3.16
CA VAL A 40 1.52 -14.54 -3.73
C VAL A 40 0.43 -13.63 -4.31
N ASN A 41 -0.11 -14.03 -5.47
CA ASN A 41 -1.21 -13.33 -6.17
C ASN A 41 -0.95 -11.83 -6.31
N LEU A 42 0.20 -11.48 -6.91
CA LEU A 42 0.59 -10.09 -7.15
C LEU A 42 -0.14 -9.50 -8.35
N GLU A 43 -0.57 -8.27 -8.19
CA GLU A 43 -1.24 -7.45 -9.20
C GLU A 43 -0.52 -6.10 -9.31
N TYR A 44 -0.49 -5.54 -10.54
CA TYR A 44 0.01 -4.17 -10.75
C TYR A 44 -1.11 -3.19 -10.46
N ASP A 45 -0.85 -2.25 -9.59
CA ASP A 45 -1.82 -1.27 -9.12
C ASP A 45 -1.29 0.16 -9.30
N HIS A 46 -2.20 1.08 -9.64
CA HIS A 46 -1.89 2.51 -9.68
C HIS A 46 -1.85 3.08 -8.26
N ILE A 47 -0.72 3.63 -7.82
CA ILE A 47 -0.57 4.30 -6.52
C ILE A 47 -1.63 5.38 -6.38
N THR A 48 -1.64 6.35 -7.28
CA THR A 48 -2.77 7.24 -7.50
C THR A 48 -3.69 6.58 -8.52
N PRO A 49 -4.93 6.25 -8.17
CA PRO A 49 -5.85 5.60 -9.10
C PRO A 49 -6.01 6.38 -10.41
N PHE A 50 -6.16 5.67 -11.51
CA PHE A 50 -6.37 6.29 -12.83
C PHE A 50 -7.58 7.23 -12.84
N SER A 51 -8.67 6.85 -12.15
CA SER A 51 -9.86 7.68 -11.94
C SER A 51 -9.59 8.99 -11.18
N CYS A 52 -8.46 9.09 -10.51
CA CYS A 52 -8.02 10.26 -9.73
C CYS A 52 -6.90 11.03 -10.45
N GLY A 53 -6.71 10.80 -11.75
CA GLY A 53 -5.66 11.44 -12.56
C GLY A 53 -4.29 10.76 -12.47
N GLY A 54 -4.20 9.57 -11.90
CA GLY A 54 -2.96 8.79 -11.88
C GLY A 54 -2.53 8.33 -13.26
N THR A 55 -1.21 8.32 -13.51
CA THR A 55 -0.59 7.89 -14.78
C THR A 55 -0.21 6.41 -14.74
N SER A 56 0.05 5.81 -15.90
CA SER A 56 0.60 4.45 -16.02
C SER A 56 2.14 4.43 -16.08
N GLU A 57 2.78 5.49 -15.62
CA GLU A 57 4.22 5.60 -15.51
C GLU A 57 4.78 4.73 -14.36
N VAL A 58 6.05 4.32 -14.48
CA VAL A 58 6.74 3.49 -13.49
C VAL A 58 6.62 4.03 -12.06
N SER A 59 6.69 5.35 -11.90
CA SER A 59 6.60 6.04 -10.60
C SER A 59 5.24 5.90 -9.93
N ASN A 60 4.18 5.70 -10.71
CA ASN A 60 2.81 5.59 -10.21
C ASN A 60 2.27 4.15 -10.19
N ILE A 61 3.07 3.15 -10.55
CA ILE A 61 2.67 1.73 -10.50
C ILE A 61 3.41 1.03 -9.36
N GLN A 62 2.74 0.13 -8.67
CA GLN A 62 3.28 -0.70 -7.59
C GLN A 62 2.78 -2.14 -7.67
N LEU A 63 3.48 -3.06 -7.00
CA LEU A 63 2.99 -4.43 -6.79
C LEU A 63 2.21 -4.51 -5.49
N LEU A 64 0.99 -4.98 -5.56
CA LEU A 64 0.17 -5.35 -4.41
C LEU A 64 -0.31 -6.80 -4.54
N CYS A 65 -0.46 -7.53 -3.44
CA CYS A 65 -1.21 -8.76 -3.50
C CYS A 65 -2.71 -8.45 -3.66
N GLN A 66 -3.46 -9.37 -4.23
CA GLN A 66 -4.89 -9.20 -4.52
C GLN A 66 -5.69 -8.68 -3.31
N LYS A 67 -5.38 -9.17 -2.10
CA LYS A 67 -6.02 -8.73 -0.87
C LYS A 67 -5.77 -7.25 -0.58
N CYS A 68 -4.51 -6.82 -0.66
CA CYS A 68 -4.13 -5.42 -0.40
C CYS A 68 -4.67 -4.50 -1.50
N ASN A 69 -4.62 -4.94 -2.78
CA ASN A 69 -5.17 -4.18 -3.90
C ASN A 69 -6.67 -3.93 -3.75
N ARG A 70 -7.44 -4.96 -3.43
CA ARG A 70 -8.88 -4.83 -3.17
C ARG A 70 -9.18 -3.96 -1.95
N SER A 71 -8.38 -4.07 -0.90
CA SER A 71 -8.51 -3.23 0.30
C SER A 71 -8.23 -1.75 0.02
N LYS A 72 -7.23 -1.46 -0.82
CA LYS A 72 -6.90 -0.10 -1.26
C LYS A 72 -8.03 0.53 -2.04
N SER A 73 -8.68 -0.23 -2.96
CA SER A 73 -9.74 0.26 -3.83
C SER A 73 -9.28 1.43 -4.74
N ASN A 74 -10.21 2.05 -5.45
CA ASN A 74 -9.98 3.19 -6.34
C ASN A 74 -10.29 4.55 -5.66
N SER A 75 -10.22 4.61 -4.34
CA SER A 75 -10.47 5.85 -3.62
C SER A 75 -9.38 6.88 -3.89
N CYS A 76 -9.77 8.11 -4.20
CA CYS A 76 -8.83 9.23 -4.34
C CYS A 76 -8.33 9.73 -2.99
N THR A 77 -8.92 9.27 -1.91
CA THR A 77 -8.54 9.62 -0.54
C THR A 77 -8.11 8.36 0.21
N CYS A 78 -6.96 8.41 0.82
CA CYS A 78 -6.48 7.34 1.69
C CYS A 78 -7.39 7.23 2.92
N LYS A 79 -8.00 6.06 3.11
CA LYS A 79 -8.90 5.82 4.24
C LYS A 79 -8.20 5.88 5.61
N VAL A 80 -6.88 5.68 5.62
CA VAL A 80 -6.09 5.69 6.87
C VAL A 80 -5.72 7.10 7.28
N HIS A 81 -5.27 7.92 6.33
CA HIS A 81 -4.73 9.25 6.61
C HIS A 81 -5.66 10.39 6.20
N ASN A 82 -6.76 10.10 5.54
CA ASN A 82 -7.72 11.06 5.00
C ASN A 82 -7.08 12.14 4.10
N LYS A 83 -6.00 11.78 3.41
CA LYS A 83 -5.26 12.63 2.47
C LYS A 83 -5.44 12.10 1.05
N ILE A 84 -5.20 12.97 0.06
CA ILE A 84 -5.22 12.57 -1.35
C ILE A 84 -4.13 11.52 -1.59
N VAL A 85 -4.49 10.40 -2.20
CA VAL A 85 -3.54 9.32 -2.53
C VAL A 85 -2.51 9.84 -3.54
N GLY A 86 -1.23 9.58 -3.29
CA GLY A 86 -0.12 10.01 -4.15
C GLY A 86 0.59 11.28 -3.69
N THR A 87 0.08 11.97 -2.67
CA THR A 87 0.79 13.06 -1.98
C THR A 87 1.12 12.62 -0.56
N ASP A 88 2.36 12.30 -0.26
CA ASP A 88 2.94 11.98 1.07
C ASP A 88 2.13 11.05 2.01
N CYS A 89 0.97 10.60 1.55
CA CYS A 89 0.02 9.89 2.38
C CYS A 89 0.40 8.42 2.61
N CYS A 90 0.98 7.80 1.60
CA CYS A 90 1.40 6.42 1.65
C CYS A 90 2.88 6.30 1.23
N ASP A 91 3.62 7.40 1.33
CA ASP A 91 5.05 7.37 1.18
C ASP A 91 5.62 6.42 2.20
N LYS A 92 5.94 5.26 1.65
CA LYS A 92 6.66 4.21 2.34
C LYS A 92 6.12 4.06 3.76
N ILE A 93 5.29 3.08 3.93
CA ILE A 93 5.46 2.30 5.14
C ILE A 93 6.95 1.94 5.11
N THR A 94 7.79 2.92 5.51
CA THR A 94 9.00 2.52 6.17
C THR A 94 8.44 1.51 7.14
N THR A 95 8.79 0.28 6.92
CA THR A 95 8.72 -0.76 7.90
C THR A 95 9.43 -0.17 9.13
N LYS A 96 8.76 0.70 9.86
CA LYS A 96 8.84 0.62 11.28
C LYS A 96 8.27 -0.77 11.53
N LYS A 97 9.15 -1.80 11.38
CA LYS A 97 9.13 -2.85 12.37
C LYS A 97 8.93 -2.07 13.64
N SER A 98 7.70 -1.98 14.10
CA SER A 98 7.48 -1.79 15.49
C SER A 98 8.30 -2.94 16.07
N SER A 99 9.49 -2.63 16.56
CA SER A 99 10.15 -3.40 17.57
C SER A 99 9.23 -3.29 18.79
N GLY A 100 8.01 -3.80 18.61
CA GLY A 100 7.09 -4.00 19.68
C GLY A 100 7.78 -5.03 20.55
N THR A 101 8.43 -4.56 21.59
CA THR A 101 8.94 -5.43 22.63
C THR A 101 7.76 -6.29 23.04
N SER A 102 7.78 -7.57 22.64
CA SER A 102 6.69 -8.47 22.96
C SER A 102 6.67 -8.64 24.46
N SER A 103 5.66 -8.13 25.12
CA SER A 103 5.45 -8.28 26.55
C SER A 103 4.60 -9.50 26.85
N GLN A 104 4.74 -10.06 28.05
CA GLN A 104 3.87 -11.13 28.48
C GLN A 104 2.46 -10.61 28.68
N CYS A 105 1.46 -11.38 28.21
CA CYS A 105 0.06 -11.02 28.39
C CYS A 105 -0.27 -10.85 29.90
N THR A 106 -0.98 -9.78 30.22
CA THR A 106 -1.43 -9.48 31.61
C THR A 106 -2.74 -10.16 31.97
N GLY A 107 -3.41 -10.84 31.02
CA GLY A 107 -4.65 -11.58 31.27
C GLY A 107 -4.44 -12.83 32.14
N THR A 108 -5.51 -13.27 32.78
CA THR A 108 -5.56 -14.53 33.55
C THR A 108 -6.36 -15.58 32.81
N THR A 109 -6.00 -16.82 32.93
CA THR A 109 -6.74 -17.96 32.36
C THR A 109 -8.01 -18.22 33.20
N LYS A 110 -8.96 -18.98 32.62
CA LYS A 110 -10.18 -19.40 33.34
C LYS A 110 -9.89 -20.16 34.67
N LYS A 111 -8.68 -20.69 34.83
CA LYS A 111 -8.23 -21.37 36.04
C LYS A 111 -7.49 -20.43 37.00
N GLY A 112 -7.52 -19.10 36.78
CA GLY A 112 -6.89 -18.10 37.67
C GLY A 112 -5.38 -17.96 37.49
N ALA A 113 -4.72 -18.74 36.62
CA ALA A 113 -3.30 -18.64 36.35
C ALA A 113 -2.99 -17.51 35.35
N ARG A 114 -1.81 -16.89 35.51
CA ARG A 114 -1.35 -15.88 34.55
C ARG A 114 -1.18 -16.47 33.15
N CYS A 115 -1.65 -15.73 32.10
CA CYS A 115 -1.49 -16.13 30.73
C CYS A 115 0.00 -16.15 30.32
N LYS A 116 0.45 -17.27 29.74
CA LYS A 116 1.86 -17.44 29.29
C LYS A 116 2.13 -16.87 27.89
N ASN A 117 1.10 -16.43 27.15
CA ASN A 117 1.26 -15.90 25.82
C ASN A 117 1.96 -14.54 25.84
N LYS A 118 2.77 -14.28 24.81
CA LYS A 118 3.33 -12.97 24.54
C LYS A 118 2.41 -12.17 23.60
N THR A 119 2.41 -10.86 23.75
CA THR A 119 1.62 -9.95 22.92
C THR A 119 2.41 -8.69 22.58
N THR A 120 2.16 -8.14 21.40
CA THR A 120 2.65 -6.82 20.97
C THR A 120 1.54 -5.76 21.03
N SER A 121 0.39 -6.12 21.58
CA SER A 121 -0.74 -5.20 21.74
C SER A 121 -0.45 -4.14 22.79
N SER A 122 -0.85 -2.91 22.52
CA SER A 122 -0.63 -1.75 23.41
C SER A 122 -1.26 -1.91 24.81
N ASN A 123 -2.32 -2.72 24.92
CA ASN A 123 -2.98 -3.02 26.19
C ASN A 123 -2.37 -4.23 26.92
N SER A 124 -1.26 -4.78 26.41
CA SER A 124 -0.58 -5.96 26.95
C SER A 124 -1.47 -7.21 27.12
N ARG A 125 -2.57 -7.31 26.35
CA ARG A 125 -3.45 -8.48 26.30
C ARG A 125 -3.31 -9.23 24.99
N CYS A 126 -3.26 -10.55 25.03
CA CYS A 126 -3.28 -11.38 23.82
C CYS A 126 -4.73 -11.58 23.33
N TYR A 127 -4.84 -12.18 22.14
CA TYR A 127 -6.15 -12.41 21.47
C TYR A 127 -7.13 -13.32 22.25
N LEU A 128 -6.68 -13.95 23.34
CA LEU A 128 -7.53 -14.81 24.19
C LEU A 128 -8.20 -14.02 25.35
N HIS A 129 -7.92 -12.75 25.46
CA HIS A 129 -8.42 -11.84 26.50
C HIS A 129 -8.93 -10.55 25.82
#